data_2fcb4907f006c71024d993e403d2aa09
#
_entry.id   2fcb4907f006c71024d993e403d2aa09
#
_cell.length_a   1.000
_cell.length_b   1.000
_cell.length_c   1.000
_cell.angle_alpha   90.00
_cell.angle_beta   90.00
_cell.angle_gamma   90.00
#
_symmetry.space_group_name_H-M   'P 1'
#
loop_
_entity.id
_entity.type
_entity.pdbx_description
1 polymer ?
#
loop_
_entity_poly.entity_id
_entity_poly.type
_entity_poly.pdbx_seq_one_letter_code
_entity_poly.pdbx_strand_id
1 'polypeptide(L)'
;IADDGVSSKKDLENFYKSSTTWPKINKVKAKIESKKVTNDIKKTLDWFQENPPITPIAKIKLSEILIKNNFIEEGNWLLKEAWVNNSFSYSEEKYILKSYKNIITNSENTKRLENLIWKRQWSSANRQLKRVSSDIKQFSIAKIKLSRRRGNVDQAIKNVPKSLINEESLIYERVKWRRKARLEKPSLELLLSYHGEYSYPKKWWREINYHTRKQISYKNYKLATKILEQYNLSSKDYLSEAQWLAG
;
A
#
# COMPACT_ATOMS: atom_id res chain seq x y z
N ILE A 1 -18.90 5.61 -23.62
CA ILE A 1 -19.13 4.14 -23.81
C ILE A 1 -19.09 3.38 -22.45
N ALA A 2 -18.84 4.04 -21.35
CA ALA A 2 -18.75 3.39 -20.04
C ALA A 2 -19.86 3.79 -19.05
N ASP A 3 -20.89 4.50 -19.51
CA ASP A 3 -22.05 4.87 -18.70
C ASP A 3 -23.30 4.17 -19.23
N ASP A 4 -23.88 3.32 -18.39
CA ASP A 4 -25.24 2.79 -18.34
C ASP A 4 -25.97 2.27 -19.59
N GLY A 5 -25.35 2.26 -20.74
CA GLY A 5 -25.79 1.54 -21.91
C GLY A 5 -25.42 0.07 -21.82
N VAL A 6 -26.38 -0.81 -22.03
CA VAL A 6 -26.25 -2.28 -22.03
C VAL A 6 -25.25 -2.75 -23.10
N SER A 7 -23.97 -2.54 -22.88
CA SER A 7 -22.93 -3.21 -23.69
C SER A 7 -22.96 -4.68 -23.38
N SER A 8 -23.14 -5.52 -24.39
CA SER A 8 -23.14 -6.97 -24.20
C SER A 8 -21.79 -7.41 -23.61
N LYS A 9 -21.76 -8.57 -22.95
CA LYS A 9 -20.50 -9.17 -22.44
C LYS A 9 -19.48 -9.31 -23.59
N LYS A 10 -19.93 -9.68 -24.77
CA LYS A 10 -19.12 -9.88 -25.97
C LYS A 10 -18.52 -8.56 -26.49
N ASP A 11 -19.28 -7.48 -26.43
CA ASP A 11 -18.80 -6.15 -26.85
C ASP A 11 -17.68 -5.63 -25.94
N LEU A 12 -17.82 -5.82 -24.63
CA LEU A 12 -16.77 -5.46 -23.65
C LEU A 12 -15.49 -6.25 -23.86
N GLU A 13 -15.60 -7.57 -24.15
CA GLU A 13 -14.44 -8.42 -24.41
C GLU A 13 -13.74 -8.07 -25.72
N ASN A 14 -14.51 -7.83 -26.78
CA ASN A 14 -13.97 -7.39 -28.08
C ASN A 14 -13.26 -6.05 -27.94
N PHE A 15 -13.88 -5.10 -27.25
CA PHE A 15 -13.25 -3.80 -26.99
C PHE A 15 -11.96 -3.95 -26.17
N TYR A 16 -11.95 -4.77 -25.12
CA TYR A 16 -10.76 -5.02 -24.31
C TYR A 16 -9.61 -5.59 -25.14
N LYS A 17 -9.89 -6.56 -26.02
CA LYS A 17 -8.89 -7.19 -26.89
C LYS A 17 -8.31 -6.23 -27.93
N SER A 18 -9.16 -5.37 -28.52
CA SER A 18 -8.76 -4.45 -29.59
C SER A 18 -8.14 -3.13 -29.11
N SER A 19 -8.29 -2.79 -27.83
CA SER A 19 -7.98 -1.46 -27.30
C SER A 19 -7.10 -1.49 -26.05
N THR A 20 -6.07 -2.32 -26.05
CA THR A 20 -5.18 -2.57 -24.89
C THR A 20 -4.48 -1.33 -24.36
N THR A 21 -4.25 -0.33 -25.20
CA THR A 21 -3.59 0.95 -24.85
C THR A 21 -4.57 2.04 -24.37
N TRP A 22 -5.87 1.74 -24.32
CA TRP A 22 -6.87 2.71 -23.90
C TRP A 22 -6.65 3.18 -22.45
N PRO A 23 -6.66 4.50 -22.13
CA PRO A 23 -6.31 5.04 -20.82
C PRO A 23 -7.12 4.49 -19.64
N LYS A 24 -8.34 3.98 -19.88
CA LYS A 24 -9.23 3.42 -18.86
C LYS A 24 -9.52 1.93 -19.07
N ILE A 25 -8.67 1.22 -19.77
CA ILE A 25 -8.88 -0.19 -20.14
C ILE A 25 -9.08 -1.09 -18.89
N ASN A 26 -8.41 -0.76 -17.77
CA ASN A 26 -8.60 -1.48 -16.51
C ASN A 26 -10.02 -1.39 -15.94
N LYS A 27 -10.78 -0.31 -16.24
CA LYS A 27 -12.19 -0.23 -15.85
C LYS A 27 -13.06 -1.19 -16.66
N VAL A 28 -12.74 -1.34 -17.94
CA VAL A 28 -13.40 -2.31 -18.82
C VAL A 28 -13.09 -3.73 -18.35
N LYS A 29 -11.81 -4.03 -18.08
CA LYS A 29 -11.39 -5.32 -17.52
C LYS A 29 -12.12 -5.65 -16.22
N ALA A 30 -12.25 -4.70 -15.29
CA ALA A 30 -12.98 -4.89 -14.05
C ALA A 30 -14.46 -5.25 -14.27
N LYS A 31 -15.14 -4.62 -15.25
CA LYS A 31 -16.51 -4.99 -15.65
C LYS A 31 -16.58 -6.40 -16.24
N ILE A 32 -15.59 -6.80 -17.03
CA ILE A 32 -15.50 -8.16 -17.58
C ILE A 32 -15.29 -9.17 -16.45
N GLU A 33 -14.34 -8.94 -15.57
CA GLU A 33 -14.04 -9.81 -14.42
C GLU A 33 -15.28 -10.12 -13.59
N SER A 34 -16.10 -9.09 -13.29
CA SER A 34 -17.33 -9.27 -12.53
C SER A 34 -18.34 -10.21 -13.21
N LYS A 35 -18.32 -10.32 -14.55
CA LYS A 35 -19.18 -11.17 -15.35
C LYS A 35 -18.56 -12.56 -15.64
N LYS A 36 -17.25 -12.74 -15.45
CA LYS A 36 -16.52 -13.99 -15.72
C LYS A 36 -16.47 -14.92 -14.53
N VAL A 37 -16.64 -14.42 -13.34
CA VAL A 37 -16.76 -15.26 -12.15
C VAL A 37 -18.15 -15.90 -12.17
N THR A 38 -18.23 -17.11 -12.71
CA THR A 38 -19.48 -17.86 -12.89
C THR A 38 -19.42 -19.18 -12.11
N ASN A 39 -20.53 -19.91 -12.07
CA ASN A 39 -20.60 -21.26 -11.50
C ASN A 39 -19.87 -22.30 -12.38
N ASP A 40 -19.60 -21.99 -13.63
CA ASP A 40 -18.77 -22.82 -14.52
C ASP A 40 -17.29 -22.58 -14.19
N ILE A 41 -16.77 -23.48 -13.37
CA ILE A 41 -15.42 -23.41 -12.82
C ILE A 41 -14.38 -23.44 -13.94
N LYS A 42 -14.53 -24.39 -14.89
CA LYS A 42 -13.57 -24.57 -15.98
C LYS A 42 -13.47 -23.30 -16.83
N LYS A 43 -14.58 -22.76 -17.29
CA LYS A 43 -14.58 -21.51 -18.06
C LYS A 43 -14.01 -20.33 -17.27
N THR A 44 -14.21 -20.29 -15.96
CA THR A 44 -13.66 -19.24 -15.10
C THR A 44 -12.14 -19.38 -14.98
N LEU A 45 -11.62 -20.59 -14.75
CA LEU A 45 -10.17 -20.85 -14.67
C LEU A 45 -9.49 -20.56 -16.00
N ASP A 46 -10.01 -21.12 -17.12
CA ASP A 46 -9.46 -20.92 -18.47
C ASP A 46 -9.34 -19.41 -18.80
N TRP A 47 -10.38 -18.65 -18.45
CA TRP A 47 -10.35 -17.21 -18.71
C TRP A 47 -9.31 -16.48 -17.84
N PHE A 48 -9.22 -16.78 -16.55
CA PHE A 48 -8.26 -16.12 -15.65
C PHE A 48 -6.81 -16.55 -15.88
N GLN A 49 -6.58 -17.71 -16.49
CA GLN A 49 -5.26 -18.14 -16.89
C GLN A 49 -4.67 -17.21 -17.96
N GLU A 50 -5.49 -16.82 -18.95
CA GLU A 50 -5.09 -15.84 -19.98
C GLU A 50 -5.19 -14.38 -19.50
N ASN A 51 -6.06 -14.11 -18.54
CA ASN A 51 -6.40 -12.75 -18.08
C ASN A 51 -6.28 -12.62 -16.55
N PRO A 52 -5.06 -12.56 -15.99
CA PRO A 52 -4.88 -12.47 -14.53
C PRO A 52 -5.76 -11.41 -13.87
N PRO A 53 -6.40 -11.67 -12.72
CA PRO A 53 -7.38 -10.77 -12.12
C PRO A 53 -6.73 -9.48 -11.63
N ILE A 54 -7.36 -8.34 -11.92
CA ILE A 54 -6.90 -7.02 -11.47
C ILE A 54 -7.76 -6.47 -10.32
N THR A 55 -9.03 -6.91 -10.21
CA THR A 55 -9.89 -6.43 -9.14
C THR A 55 -9.71 -7.24 -7.86
N PRO A 56 -9.76 -6.59 -6.68
CA PRO A 56 -9.63 -7.30 -5.40
C PRO A 56 -10.64 -8.43 -5.23
N ILE A 57 -11.89 -8.18 -5.61
CA ILE A 57 -12.95 -9.18 -5.46
C ILE A 57 -12.80 -10.35 -6.45
N ALA A 58 -12.30 -10.10 -7.67
CA ALA A 58 -12.03 -11.17 -8.62
C ALA A 58 -10.90 -12.08 -8.12
N LYS A 59 -9.86 -11.53 -7.48
CA LYS A 59 -8.81 -12.31 -6.82
C LYS A 59 -9.38 -13.21 -5.72
N ILE A 60 -10.27 -12.68 -4.87
CA ILE A 60 -10.95 -13.47 -3.84
C ILE A 60 -11.77 -14.60 -4.47
N LYS A 61 -12.55 -14.30 -5.49
CA LYS A 61 -13.38 -15.31 -6.17
C LYS A 61 -12.55 -16.38 -6.87
N LEU A 62 -11.47 -15.99 -7.52
CA LEU A 62 -10.54 -16.94 -8.11
C LEU A 62 -9.89 -17.83 -7.03
N SER A 63 -9.49 -17.26 -5.89
CA SER A 63 -8.95 -18.04 -4.77
C SER A 63 -9.96 -19.08 -4.24
N GLU A 64 -11.25 -18.71 -4.13
CA GLU A 64 -12.33 -19.64 -3.76
C GLU A 64 -12.43 -20.83 -4.73
N ILE A 65 -12.35 -20.54 -6.02
CA ILE A 65 -12.43 -21.57 -7.08
C ILE A 65 -11.22 -22.50 -7.02
N LEU A 66 -10.02 -21.94 -6.86
CA LEU A 66 -8.78 -22.72 -6.69
C LEU A 66 -8.89 -23.67 -5.49
N ILE A 67 -9.25 -23.16 -4.32
CA ILE A 67 -9.41 -23.96 -3.10
C ILE A 67 -10.43 -25.09 -3.30
N LYS A 68 -11.59 -24.79 -3.88
CA LYS A 68 -12.63 -25.80 -4.16
C LYS A 68 -12.23 -26.89 -5.14
N ASN A 69 -11.21 -26.64 -5.96
CA ASN A 69 -10.70 -27.58 -6.95
C ASN A 69 -9.36 -28.21 -6.53
N ASN A 70 -9.08 -28.25 -5.23
CA ASN A 70 -7.88 -28.84 -4.63
C ASN A 70 -6.54 -28.12 -4.96
N PHE A 71 -6.55 -26.93 -5.55
CA PHE A 71 -5.39 -26.05 -5.67
C PHE A 71 -5.28 -25.19 -4.39
N ILE A 72 -5.05 -25.89 -3.26
CA ILE A 72 -5.18 -25.28 -1.91
C ILE A 72 -4.10 -24.23 -1.67
N GLU A 73 -2.85 -24.52 -2.04
CA GLU A 73 -1.72 -23.61 -1.77
C GLU A 73 -1.82 -22.33 -2.59
N GLU A 74 -2.08 -22.44 -3.89
CA GLU A 74 -2.24 -21.32 -4.80
C GLU A 74 -3.45 -20.47 -4.42
N GLY A 75 -4.56 -21.11 -4.06
CA GLY A 75 -5.76 -20.43 -3.62
C GLY A 75 -5.54 -19.66 -2.31
N ASN A 76 -4.89 -20.28 -1.33
CA ASN A 76 -4.54 -19.65 -0.06
C ASN A 76 -3.57 -18.49 -0.26
N TRP A 77 -2.56 -18.65 -1.11
CA TRP A 77 -1.61 -17.58 -1.44
C TRP A 77 -2.32 -16.38 -2.08
N LEU A 78 -3.16 -16.62 -3.09
CA LEU A 78 -3.90 -15.57 -3.78
C LEU A 78 -4.87 -14.84 -2.84
N LEU A 79 -5.54 -15.58 -1.94
CA LEU A 79 -6.41 -15.01 -0.92
C LEU A 79 -5.65 -14.07 0.02
N LYS A 80 -4.52 -14.54 0.54
CA LYS A 80 -3.66 -13.73 1.44
C LYS A 80 -3.11 -12.50 0.73
N GLU A 81 -2.62 -12.66 -0.50
CA GLU A 81 -2.15 -11.55 -1.34
C GLU A 81 -3.26 -10.51 -1.56
N ALA A 82 -4.44 -10.96 -1.96
CA ALA A 82 -5.58 -10.08 -2.17
C ALA A 82 -6.00 -9.35 -0.89
N TRP A 83 -6.07 -10.07 0.24
CA TRP A 83 -6.41 -9.49 1.54
C TRP A 83 -5.42 -8.43 1.99
N VAL A 84 -4.13 -8.73 1.92
CA VAL A 84 -3.05 -7.84 2.39
C VAL A 84 -2.93 -6.59 1.54
N ASN A 85 -3.04 -6.72 0.23
CA ASN A 85 -2.67 -5.64 -0.69
C ASN A 85 -3.82 -4.75 -1.16
N ASN A 86 -5.07 -5.09 -0.82
CA ASN A 86 -6.22 -4.36 -1.33
C ASN A 86 -7.14 -3.81 -0.23
N SER A 87 -7.93 -2.82 -0.59
CA SER A 87 -9.03 -2.31 0.22
C SER A 87 -10.34 -2.95 -0.24
N PHE A 88 -11.20 -3.24 0.72
CA PHE A 88 -12.52 -3.81 0.51
C PHE A 88 -13.58 -2.95 1.18
N SER A 89 -14.81 -3.04 0.71
CA SER A 89 -15.98 -2.49 1.41
C SER A 89 -16.21 -3.24 2.73
N TYR A 90 -17.04 -2.68 3.59
CA TYR A 90 -17.36 -3.33 4.86
C TYR A 90 -18.03 -4.71 4.68
N SER A 91 -18.93 -4.83 3.71
CA SER A 91 -19.61 -6.09 3.39
C SER A 91 -18.66 -7.16 2.85
N GLU A 92 -17.74 -6.77 1.95
CA GLU A 92 -16.70 -7.66 1.44
C GLU A 92 -15.75 -8.11 2.54
N GLU A 93 -15.29 -7.21 3.42
CA GLU A 93 -14.45 -7.58 4.57
C GLU A 93 -15.16 -8.60 5.48
N LYS A 94 -16.45 -8.37 5.77
CA LYS A 94 -17.26 -9.28 6.59
C LYS A 94 -17.38 -10.66 5.96
N TYR A 95 -17.63 -10.71 4.66
CA TYR A 95 -17.69 -11.96 3.90
C TYR A 95 -16.37 -12.72 3.93
N ILE A 96 -15.26 -12.06 3.57
CA ILE A 96 -13.92 -12.66 3.52
C ILE A 96 -13.52 -13.22 4.89
N LEU A 97 -13.69 -12.44 5.94
CA LEU A 97 -13.33 -12.86 7.31
C LEU A 97 -14.21 -13.99 7.85
N LYS A 98 -15.49 -14.04 7.44
CA LYS A 98 -16.37 -15.16 7.82
C LYS A 98 -15.97 -16.44 7.10
N SER A 99 -15.69 -16.35 5.81
CA SER A 99 -15.41 -17.52 4.95
C SER A 99 -14.00 -18.09 5.14
N TYR A 100 -13.03 -17.24 5.49
CA TYR A 100 -11.59 -17.59 5.47
C TYR A 100 -10.87 -17.32 6.80
N LYS A 101 -11.59 -17.41 7.90
CA LYS A 101 -11.08 -17.17 9.27
C LYS A 101 -9.80 -17.96 9.58
N ASN A 102 -9.70 -19.19 9.08
CA ASN A 102 -8.57 -20.07 9.35
C ASN A 102 -7.35 -19.81 8.44
N ILE A 103 -7.53 -19.08 7.36
CA ILE A 103 -6.47 -18.78 6.38
C ILE A 103 -5.85 -17.41 6.65
N ILE A 104 -6.68 -16.42 7.03
CA ILE A 104 -6.24 -15.05 7.34
C ILE A 104 -5.83 -14.98 8.81
N THR A 105 -4.52 -14.96 9.04
CA THR A 105 -3.95 -14.94 10.40
C THR A 105 -3.67 -13.52 10.89
N ASN A 106 -3.14 -13.40 12.11
CA ASN A 106 -2.69 -12.12 12.67
C ASN A 106 -1.57 -11.48 11.83
N SER A 107 -0.73 -12.30 11.18
CA SER A 107 0.33 -11.81 10.29
C SER A 107 -0.25 -11.07 9.08
N GLU A 108 -1.22 -11.68 8.38
CA GLU A 108 -1.88 -11.04 7.24
C GLU A 108 -2.64 -9.78 7.66
N ASN A 109 -3.27 -9.80 8.84
CA ASN A 109 -3.97 -8.64 9.37
C ASN A 109 -3.03 -7.48 9.69
N THR A 110 -1.85 -7.75 10.24
CA THR A 110 -0.82 -6.74 10.52
C THR A 110 -0.26 -6.15 9.24
N LYS A 111 0.13 -7.00 8.27
CA LYS A 111 0.62 -6.56 6.94
C LYS A 111 -0.42 -5.72 6.20
N ARG A 112 -1.70 -6.13 6.25
CA ARG A 112 -2.80 -5.37 5.67
C ARG A 112 -2.91 -3.98 6.28
N LEU A 113 -2.89 -3.88 7.62
CA LEU A 113 -3.00 -2.58 8.31
C LEU A 113 -1.86 -1.65 7.90
N GLU A 114 -0.65 -2.16 7.80
CA GLU A 114 0.52 -1.43 7.34
C GLU A 114 0.31 -0.89 5.91
N ASN A 115 -0.09 -1.75 4.97
CA ASN A 115 -0.36 -1.35 3.60
C ASN A 115 -1.49 -0.32 3.48
N LEU A 116 -2.57 -0.47 4.24
CA LEU A 116 -3.69 0.48 4.24
C LEU A 116 -3.24 1.87 4.72
N ILE A 117 -2.39 1.94 5.74
CA ILE A 117 -1.81 3.20 6.23
C ILE A 117 -0.90 3.84 5.17
N TRP A 118 -0.01 3.06 4.55
CA TRP A 118 0.86 3.55 3.48
C TRP A 118 0.08 4.06 2.26
N LYS A 119 -1.04 3.39 1.91
CA LYS A 119 -1.94 3.79 0.82
C LYS A 119 -2.93 4.89 1.22
N ARG A 120 -2.92 5.36 2.48
CA ARG A 120 -3.83 6.39 3.00
C ARG A 120 -5.32 5.99 2.97
N GLN A 121 -5.61 4.71 3.06
CA GLN A 121 -6.97 4.15 3.04
C GLN A 121 -7.57 4.13 4.45
N TRP A 122 -7.86 5.31 4.99
CA TRP A 122 -8.13 5.52 6.41
C TRP A 122 -9.35 4.77 6.94
N SER A 123 -10.46 4.71 6.18
CA SER A 123 -11.66 3.99 6.60
C SER A 123 -11.39 2.51 6.81
N SER A 124 -10.70 1.87 5.85
CA SER A 124 -10.30 0.46 5.96
C SER A 124 -9.25 0.25 7.05
N ALA A 125 -8.27 1.16 7.19
CA ALA A 125 -7.27 1.09 8.26
C ALA A 125 -7.91 1.16 9.64
N ASN A 126 -8.87 2.06 9.86
CA ASN A 126 -9.58 2.17 11.14
C ASN A 126 -10.37 0.90 11.48
N ARG A 127 -11.02 0.27 10.50
CA ARG A 127 -11.69 -1.02 10.72
C ARG A 127 -10.69 -2.13 11.06
N GLN A 128 -9.51 -2.09 10.42
CA GLN A 128 -8.46 -3.09 10.60
C GLN A 128 -7.78 -3.02 11.98
N LEU A 129 -7.77 -1.88 12.67
CA LEU A 129 -7.23 -1.72 14.02
C LEU A 129 -7.83 -2.69 15.07
N LYS A 130 -9.02 -3.23 14.81
CA LYS A 130 -9.68 -4.20 15.71
C LYS A 130 -9.15 -5.64 15.55
N ARG A 131 -8.29 -5.89 14.55
CA ARG A 131 -7.85 -7.23 14.12
C ARG A 131 -6.36 -7.47 14.33
N VAL A 132 -5.70 -6.59 15.05
CA VAL A 132 -4.27 -6.66 15.35
C VAL A 132 -4.04 -6.61 16.86
N SER A 133 -2.84 -7.00 17.30
CA SER A 133 -2.45 -6.92 18.71
C SER A 133 -2.50 -5.49 19.25
N SER A 134 -2.55 -5.34 20.59
CA SER A 134 -2.54 -4.03 21.24
C SER A 134 -1.34 -3.19 20.82
N ASP A 135 -0.17 -3.77 20.74
CA ASP A 135 1.08 -3.09 20.39
C ASP A 135 1.04 -2.55 18.95
N ILE A 136 0.66 -3.39 18.00
CA ILE A 136 0.49 -2.98 16.60
C ILE A 136 -0.63 -1.95 16.46
N LYS A 137 -1.67 -2.02 17.27
CA LYS A 137 -2.76 -1.03 17.29
C LYS A 137 -2.25 0.33 17.74
N GLN A 138 -1.51 0.43 18.86
CA GLN A 138 -0.96 1.71 19.35
C GLN A 138 0.05 2.30 18.36
N PHE A 139 0.95 1.49 17.83
CA PHE A 139 1.88 1.86 16.77
C PHE A 139 1.16 2.44 15.54
N SER A 140 0.11 1.76 15.08
CA SER A 140 -0.67 2.18 13.90
C SER A 140 -1.49 3.44 14.16
N ILE A 141 -2.05 3.62 15.36
CA ILE A 141 -2.76 4.83 15.76
C ILE A 141 -1.81 6.04 15.72
N ALA A 142 -0.58 5.91 16.22
CA ALA A 142 0.42 6.98 16.16
C ALA A 142 0.70 7.38 14.70
N LYS A 143 0.93 6.43 13.80
CA LYS A 143 1.13 6.70 12.38
C LYS A 143 -0.08 7.37 11.72
N ILE A 144 -1.29 6.92 12.01
CA ILE A 144 -2.52 7.53 11.47
C ILE A 144 -2.67 8.97 11.94
N LYS A 145 -2.46 9.27 13.23
CA LYS A 145 -2.53 10.62 13.78
C LYS A 145 -1.47 11.54 13.19
N LEU A 146 -0.22 11.10 13.11
CA LEU A 146 0.88 11.83 12.45
C LEU A 146 0.52 12.16 11.00
N SER A 147 0.10 11.14 10.26
CA SER A 147 -0.21 11.27 8.84
C SER A 147 -1.37 12.21 8.55
N ARG A 148 -2.41 12.15 9.37
CA ARG A 148 -3.61 13.00 9.24
C ARG A 148 -3.45 14.35 9.91
N ARG A 149 -2.39 14.55 10.70
CA ARG A 149 -2.13 15.78 11.49
C ARG A 149 -3.32 16.10 12.41
N ARG A 150 -3.88 15.10 13.08
CA ARG A 150 -5.05 15.22 13.94
C ARG A 150 -4.84 14.59 15.31
N GLY A 151 -5.40 15.24 16.32
CA GLY A 151 -5.39 14.78 17.71
C GLY A 151 -4.03 14.94 18.39
N ASN A 152 -3.93 14.44 19.60
CA ASN A 152 -2.70 14.50 20.40
C ASN A 152 -1.68 13.49 19.86
N VAL A 153 -0.74 14.00 19.06
CA VAL A 153 0.32 13.24 18.41
C VAL A 153 1.37 12.78 19.44
N ASP A 154 1.72 13.65 20.37
CA ASP A 154 2.77 13.36 21.37
C ASP A 154 2.34 12.19 22.29
N GLN A 155 1.09 12.23 22.76
CA GLN A 155 0.56 11.12 23.54
C GLN A 155 0.48 9.83 22.74
N ALA A 156 0.14 9.92 21.45
CA ALA A 156 0.09 8.73 20.61
C ALA A 156 1.48 8.12 20.40
N ILE A 157 2.52 8.93 20.26
CA ILE A 157 3.92 8.47 20.18
C ILE A 157 4.38 7.86 21.50
N LYS A 158 4.03 8.46 22.65
CA LYS A 158 4.36 7.92 23.98
C LYS A 158 3.76 6.54 24.22
N ASN A 159 2.60 6.25 23.63
CA ASN A 159 1.91 4.97 23.74
C ASN A 159 2.49 3.88 22.82
N VAL A 160 3.41 4.21 21.93
CA VAL A 160 4.06 3.22 21.06
C VAL A 160 5.02 2.36 21.89
N PRO A 161 4.96 1.02 21.78
CA PRO A 161 5.92 0.13 22.43
C PRO A 161 7.36 0.46 22.05
N LYS A 162 8.28 0.33 23.01
CA LYS A 162 9.71 0.63 22.80
C LYS A 162 10.33 -0.16 21.64
N SER A 163 9.88 -1.41 21.45
CA SER A 163 10.32 -2.26 20.33
C SER A 163 9.94 -1.74 18.96
N LEU A 164 8.91 -0.88 18.84
CA LEU A 164 8.37 -0.39 17.58
C LEU A 164 8.67 1.10 17.34
N ILE A 165 9.31 1.80 18.29
CA ILE A 165 9.50 3.26 18.21
C ILE A 165 10.45 3.67 17.07
N ASN A 166 11.35 2.76 16.67
CA ASN A 166 12.34 2.96 15.62
C ASN A 166 11.97 2.30 14.29
N GLU A 167 10.77 1.75 14.18
CA GLU A 167 10.30 1.16 12.93
C GLU A 167 10.19 2.20 11.80
N GLU A 168 10.62 1.81 10.59
CA GLU A 168 10.70 2.66 9.40
C GLU A 168 9.46 3.54 9.20
N SER A 169 8.31 2.92 9.22
CA SER A 169 7.06 3.62 8.89
C SER A 169 6.65 4.67 9.91
N LEU A 170 7.03 4.50 11.18
CA LEU A 170 6.81 5.51 12.21
C LEU A 170 7.83 6.65 12.09
N ILE A 171 9.09 6.35 11.86
CA ILE A 171 10.14 7.36 11.62
C ILE A 171 9.75 8.21 10.41
N TYR A 172 9.36 7.60 9.31
CA TYR A 172 8.87 8.31 8.11
C TYR A 172 7.73 9.29 8.43
N GLU A 173 6.68 8.83 9.14
CA GLU A 173 5.56 9.72 9.46
C GLU A 173 5.96 10.84 10.44
N ARG A 174 6.90 10.59 11.35
CA ARG A 174 7.45 11.62 12.26
C ARG A 174 8.28 12.66 11.52
N VAL A 175 9.19 12.24 10.63
CA VAL A 175 9.98 13.15 9.77
C VAL A 175 9.04 14.03 8.96
N LYS A 176 8.12 13.42 8.23
CA LYS A 176 7.15 14.13 7.41
C LYS A 176 6.25 15.10 8.21
N TRP A 177 5.79 14.67 9.38
CA TRP A 177 4.94 15.49 10.25
C TRP A 177 5.71 16.72 10.76
N ARG A 178 6.95 16.53 11.25
CA ARG A 178 7.82 17.61 11.72
C ARG A 178 8.10 18.62 10.60
N ARG A 179 8.48 18.15 9.42
CA ARG A 179 8.66 19.02 8.25
C ARG A 179 7.42 19.85 7.95
N LYS A 180 6.24 19.23 7.91
CA LYS A 180 4.98 19.92 7.66
C LYS A 180 4.55 20.86 8.80
N ALA A 181 5.02 20.64 9.99
CA ALA A 181 4.85 21.52 11.14
C ALA A 181 5.92 22.64 11.20
N ARG A 182 6.79 22.78 10.17
CA ARG A 182 7.91 23.72 10.10
C ARG A 182 8.98 23.51 11.18
N LEU A 183 9.04 22.34 11.77
CA LEU A 183 10.08 21.90 12.70
C LEU A 183 11.25 21.31 11.90
N GLU A 184 11.94 22.15 11.13
CA GLU A 184 12.94 21.70 10.13
C GLU A 184 14.12 20.97 10.77
N LYS A 185 14.75 21.58 11.80
CA LYS A 185 15.89 20.98 12.51
C LYS A 185 15.55 19.63 13.13
N PRO A 186 14.49 19.47 13.96
CA PRO A 186 14.09 18.17 14.49
C PRO A 186 13.70 17.15 13.42
N SER A 187 13.17 17.59 12.26
CA SER A 187 12.86 16.72 11.13
C SER A 187 14.13 16.15 10.51
N LEU A 188 15.12 17.01 10.26
CA LEU A 188 16.40 16.63 9.68
C LEU A 188 17.20 15.70 10.62
N GLU A 189 17.27 16.04 11.92
CA GLU A 189 17.94 15.20 12.92
C GLU A 189 17.37 13.78 12.94
N LEU A 190 16.04 13.66 12.90
CA LEU A 190 15.38 12.37 12.86
C LEU A 190 15.63 11.63 11.53
N LEU A 191 15.64 12.34 10.40
CA LEU A 191 15.98 11.75 9.10
C LEU A 191 17.41 11.17 9.13
N LEU A 192 18.38 11.95 9.62
CA LEU A 192 19.78 11.53 9.70
C LEU A 192 20.05 10.43 10.74
N SER A 193 19.18 10.24 11.72
CA SER A 193 19.31 9.15 12.69
C SER A 193 18.78 7.79 12.20
N TYR A 194 18.10 7.77 11.04
CA TYR A 194 17.57 6.52 10.49
C TYR A 194 18.55 5.87 9.52
N HIS A 195 18.98 4.64 9.82
CA HIS A 195 19.96 3.86 9.04
C HIS A 195 19.39 2.52 8.54
N GLY A 196 18.06 2.35 8.53
CA GLY A 196 17.42 1.14 8.06
C GLY A 196 17.13 1.13 6.56
N GLU A 197 16.45 0.09 6.10
CA GLU A 197 15.98 -0.04 4.72
C GLU A 197 14.80 0.89 4.42
N TYR A 198 14.64 1.24 3.16
CA TYR A 198 13.57 2.10 2.67
C TYR A 198 12.54 1.30 1.86
N SER A 199 11.54 0.72 2.53
CA SER A 199 10.49 -0.10 1.88
C SER A 199 9.64 0.68 0.86
N TYR A 200 9.62 1.99 0.96
CA TYR A 200 8.88 2.87 0.03
C TYR A 200 9.77 4.01 -0.49
N PRO A 201 10.78 3.72 -1.34
CA PRO A 201 11.80 4.67 -1.77
C PRO A 201 11.22 5.99 -2.30
N LYS A 202 10.19 5.94 -3.15
CA LYS A 202 9.52 7.13 -3.71
C LYS A 202 8.95 8.07 -2.65
N LYS A 203 8.50 7.56 -1.50
CA LYS A 203 7.99 8.38 -0.41
C LYS A 203 9.11 9.02 0.38
N TRP A 204 10.14 8.24 0.68
CA TRP A 204 11.34 8.72 1.35
C TRP A 204 12.08 9.76 0.52
N TRP A 205 12.20 9.55 -0.78
CA TRP A 205 12.82 10.52 -1.67
C TRP A 205 12.23 11.92 -1.54
N ARG A 206 10.94 12.06 -1.33
CA ARG A 206 10.30 13.36 -1.11
C ARG A 206 10.82 14.09 0.12
N GLU A 207 11.07 13.37 1.20
CA GLU A 207 11.58 13.96 2.45
C GLU A 207 13.08 14.27 2.31
N ILE A 208 13.84 13.36 1.73
CA ILE A 208 15.27 13.50 1.46
C ILE A 208 15.53 14.67 0.53
N ASN A 209 14.89 14.71 -0.64
CA ASN A 209 15.02 15.79 -1.61
C ASN A 209 14.66 17.15 -0.99
N TYR A 210 13.59 17.22 -0.18
CA TYR A 210 13.22 18.45 0.53
C TYR A 210 14.36 18.93 1.43
N HIS A 211 14.89 18.07 2.29
CA HIS A 211 15.95 18.45 3.23
C HIS A 211 17.26 18.75 2.52
N THR A 212 17.62 18.00 1.48
CA THR A 212 18.81 18.28 0.64
C THR A 212 18.72 19.68 0.01
N ARG A 213 17.64 19.98 -0.71
CA ARG A 213 17.44 21.28 -1.36
C ARG A 213 17.42 22.42 -0.33
N LYS A 214 16.90 22.18 0.86
CA LYS A 214 16.90 23.17 1.94
C LYS A 214 18.31 23.44 2.44
N GLN A 215 19.16 22.42 2.59
CA GLN A 215 20.56 22.62 2.95
C GLN A 215 21.34 23.35 1.85
N ILE A 216 21.08 23.04 0.58
CA ILE A 216 21.67 23.78 -0.56
C ILE A 216 21.27 25.24 -0.51
N SER A 217 20.00 25.57 -0.23
CA SER A 217 19.54 26.98 -0.11
C SER A 217 20.21 27.75 1.04
N TYR A 218 20.66 27.04 2.07
CA TYR A 218 21.46 27.59 3.17
C TYR A 218 22.96 27.57 2.90
N LYS A 219 23.39 27.18 1.70
CA LYS A 219 24.80 26.99 1.31
C LYS A 219 25.56 25.97 2.18
N ASN A 220 24.82 25.05 2.82
CA ASN A 220 25.38 23.99 3.64
C ASN A 220 25.57 22.72 2.80
N TYR A 221 26.46 22.79 1.81
CA TYR A 221 26.69 21.72 0.83
C TYR A 221 27.16 20.42 1.47
N LYS A 222 28.06 20.49 2.47
CA LYS A 222 28.55 19.31 3.20
C LYS A 222 27.41 18.50 3.83
N LEU A 223 26.42 19.17 4.41
CA LEU A 223 25.28 18.48 5.00
C LEU A 223 24.31 17.98 3.94
N ALA A 224 24.15 18.69 2.82
CA ALA A 224 23.35 18.24 1.69
C ALA A 224 23.90 16.92 1.09
N THR A 225 25.22 16.85 0.87
CA THR A 225 25.89 15.62 0.41
C THR A 225 25.72 14.48 1.41
N LYS A 226 25.92 14.73 2.71
CA LYS A 226 25.71 13.72 3.76
C LYS A 226 24.31 13.13 3.75
N ILE A 227 23.26 13.94 3.53
CA ILE A 227 21.87 13.47 3.43
C ILE A 227 21.71 12.50 2.24
N LEU A 228 22.32 12.83 1.10
CA LEU A 228 22.23 12.00 -0.11
C LEU A 228 23.03 10.70 0.01
N GLU A 229 24.23 10.74 0.58
CA GLU A 229 25.07 9.56 0.82
C GLU A 229 24.41 8.56 1.76
N GLN A 230 23.74 9.03 2.81
CA GLN A 230 23.02 8.18 3.75
C GLN A 230 21.85 7.46 3.10
N TYR A 231 21.25 8.03 2.06
CA TYR A 231 20.17 7.44 1.30
C TYR A 231 20.72 6.54 0.20
N ASN A 232 20.99 5.29 0.54
CA ASN A 232 21.38 4.29 -0.45
C ASN A 232 20.23 4.02 -1.43
N LEU A 233 20.30 4.67 -2.61
CA LEU A 233 19.29 4.58 -3.65
C LEU A 233 19.36 3.24 -4.36
N SER A 234 18.61 2.27 -3.91
CA SER A 234 18.37 1.02 -4.65
C SER A 234 17.51 1.21 -5.92
N SER A 235 16.86 2.37 -6.05
CA SER A 235 15.99 2.72 -7.17
C SER A 235 16.71 3.61 -8.18
N LYS A 236 16.91 3.10 -9.40
CA LYS A 236 17.49 3.85 -10.53
C LYS A 236 16.75 5.16 -10.84
N ASP A 237 15.45 5.23 -10.52
CA ASP A 237 14.59 6.38 -10.85
C ASP A 237 14.97 7.69 -10.15
N TYR A 238 15.68 7.61 -9.02
CA TYR A 238 16.06 8.80 -8.23
C TYR A 238 17.57 9.00 -8.18
N LEU A 239 18.35 8.04 -8.69
CA LEU A 239 19.81 8.09 -8.64
C LEU A 239 20.34 9.28 -9.44
N SER A 240 19.83 9.51 -10.64
CA SER A 240 20.25 10.62 -11.50
C SER A 240 19.93 11.99 -10.90
N GLU A 241 18.74 12.15 -10.28
CA GLU A 241 18.39 13.40 -9.59
C GLU A 241 19.27 13.61 -8.33
N ALA A 242 19.54 12.53 -7.59
CA ALA A 242 20.43 12.60 -6.43
C ALA A 242 21.87 12.94 -6.82
N GLN A 243 22.41 12.34 -7.88
CA GLN A 243 23.74 12.65 -8.42
C GLN A 243 23.82 14.10 -8.89
N TRP A 244 22.81 14.58 -9.60
CA TRP A 244 22.75 15.99 -10.01
C TRP A 244 22.71 16.96 -8.82
N LEU A 245 22.03 16.60 -7.73
CA LEU A 245 22.00 17.41 -6.50
C LEU A 245 23.32 17.36 -5.72
N ALA A 246 24.10 16.30 -5.88
CA ALA A 246 25.36 16.10 -5.15
C ALA A 246 26.54 16.87 -5.76
N GLY A 247 26.44 17.27 -7.02
CA GLY A 247 27.51 18.04 -7.66
C GLY A 247 27.71 17.88 -9.09
#